data_81653258dad06b78bca68e222fb01dfb
#
_entry.id   81653258dad06b78bca68e222fb01dfb
#
_cell.length_a   1.000
_cell.length_b   1.000
_cell.length_c   1.000
_cell.angle_alpha   90.00
_cell.angle_beta   90.00
_cell.angle_gamma   90.00
#
_symmetry.space_group_name_H-M   'P 1'
#
loop_
_entity.id
_entity.type
_entity.pdbx_description
1 polymer ?
#
loop_
_entity_poly.entity_id
_entity_poly.type
_entity_poly.pdbx_seq_one_letter_code
_entity_poly.pdbx_strand_id
1 'polypeptide(L)'
;MDQPASVKPTLVIRCRESGPVLIPLDQGVTIQLTDHLGNPYPIPEGKTNISLCRCGASQRKPFCDGTHKSCGFQASETALPSPVTT
;
A
#
# COMPACT_ATOMS: atom_id res chain seq x y z
N MET A 1 -17.37 -27.89 5.69
CA MET A 1 -17.06 -27.49 7.04
C MET A 1 -17.12 -25.97 7.14
N ASP A 2 -17.69 -25.52 8.20
CA ASP A 2 -17.82 -24.10 8.39
C ASP A 2 -16.52 -23.48 8.72
N GLN A 3 -16.30 -22.31 8.15
CA GLN A 3 -15.14 -21.53 8.48
C GLN A 3 -15.35 -20.86 9.83
N PRO A 4 -14.38 -20.95 10.73
CA PRO A 4 -14.51 -20.25 12.00
C PRO A 4 -14.75 -18.77 11.78
N ALA A 5 -15.56 -18.16 12.63
CA ALA A 5 -15.89 -16.75 12.48
C ALA A 5 -14.65 -15.85 12.58
N SER A 6 -13.60 -16.34 13.25
CA SER A 6 -12.38 -15.58 13.41
C SER A 6 -11.47 -15.63 12.20
N VAL A 7 -11.74 -16.51 11.25
CA VAL A 7 -10.90 -16.61 10.05
C VAL A 7 -11.33 -15.55 9.05
N LYS A 8 -10.39 -14.74 8.64
CA LYS A 8 -10.63 -13.66 7.68
C LYS A 8 -9.73 -13.83 6.49
N PRO A 9 -10.18 -13.40 5.30
CA PRO A 9 -9.30 -13.43 4.13
C PRO A 9 -8.08 -12.53 4.38
N THR A 10 -6.96 -12.94 3.80
CA THR A 10 -5.72 -12.21 3.97
C THR A 10 -5.48 -11.30 2.78
N LEU A 11 -5.28 -10.02 3.05
CA LEU A 11 -4.84 -9.05 2.06
C LEU A 11 -3.38 -8.74 2.33
N VAL A 12 -2.52 -8.97 1.32
CA VAL A 12 -1.10 -8.75 1.49
C VAL A 12 -0.75 -7.38 0.91
N ILE A 13 -0.26 -6.51 1.78
CA ILE A 13 0.22 -5.18 1.40
C ILE A 13 1.74 -5.25 1.41
N ARG A 14 2.36 -4.89 0.30
CA ARG A 14 3.79 -5.09 0.12
C ARG A 14 4.52 -3.77 0.03
N CYS A 15 5.57 -3.63 0.85
CA CYS A 15 6.49 -2.50 0.75
C CYS A 15 7.64 -2.91 -0.17
N ARG A 16 7.79 -2.22 -1.29
CA ARG A 16 8.85 -2.55 -2.23
C ARG A 16 10.17 -1.96 -1.78
N GLU A 17 11.25 -2.66 -2.11
CA GLU A 17 12.57 -2.14 -1.83
C GLU A 17 12.77 -0.85 -2.62
N SER A 18 13.14 0.22 -1.92
CA SER A 18 13.37 1.54 -2.52
C SER A 18 12.22 1.98 -3.44
N GLY A 19 11.00 1.62 -3.05
CA GLY A 19 9.85 1.90 -3.87
C GLY A 19 8.58 2.12 -3.05
N PRO A 20 7.42 2.07 -3.72
CA PRO A 20 6.15 2.40 -3.06
C PRO A 20 5.61 1.24 -2.24
N VAL A 21 4.54 1.55 -1.50
CA VAL A 21 3.70 0.55 -0.86
C VAL A 21 2.66 0.10 -1.88
N LEU A 22 2.56 -1.21 -2.11
CA LEU A 22 1.61 -1.75 -3.07
C LEU A 22 0.43 -2.38 -2.33
N ILE A 23 -0.77 -1.99 -2.71
CA ILE A 23 -2.00 -2.56 -2.18
C ILE A 23 -2.72 -3.23 -3.34
N PRO A 24 -2.93 -4.56 -3.30
CA PRO A 24 -3.59 -5.23 -4.41
C PRO A 24 -5.09 -4.92 -4.44
N LEU A 25 -5.64 -4.82 -5.64
CA LEU A 25 -7.05 -4.52 -5.84
C LEU A 25 -7.84 -5.74 -6.33
N ASP A 26 -7.16 -6.85 -6.62
CA ASP A 26 -7.79 -8.01 -7.23
C ASP A 26 -7.95 -9.19 -6.27
N GLN A 27 -8.09 -8.90 -4.98
CA GLN A 27 -8.13 -9.92 -3.95
C GLN A 27 -9.54 -10.19 -3.44
N GLY A 28 -10.57 -9.77 -4.16
CA GLY A 28 -11.94 -10.05 -3.78
C GLY A 28 -12.47 -9.18 -2.65
N VAL A 29 -11.76 -8.15 -2.27
CA VAL A 29 -12.22 -7.20 -1.27
C VAL A 29 -12.27 -5.81 -1.89
N THR A 30 -13.20 -5.01 -1.41
CA THR A 30 -13.29 -3.61 -1.84
C THR A 30 -12.32 -2.79 -1.03
N ILE A 31 -11.46 -2.04 -1.71
CA ILE A 31 -10.48 -1.20 -1.07
C ILE A 31 -10.83 0.25 -1.35
N GLN A 32 -10.95 1.03 -0.28
CA GLN A 32 -11.21 2.44 -0.39
C GLN A 32 -10.08 3.19 0.31
N LEU A 33 -9.43 4.09 -0.41
CA LEU A 33 -8.41 4.94 0.14
C LEU A 33 -9.01 6.31 0.36
N THR A 34 -8.88 6.83 1.57
CA THR A 34 -9.47 8.14 1.90
C THR A 34 -8.41 9.08 2.44
N ASP A 35 -8.73 10.37 2.40
CA ASP A 35 -7.91 11.37 3.08
C ASP A 35 -8.26 11.39 4.58
N HIS A 36 -7.67 12.32 5.31
CA HIS A 36 -7.85 12.38 6.76
C HIS A 36 -9.26 12.80 7.16
N LEU A 37 -10.06 13.29 6.22
CA LEU A 37 -11.45 13.68 6.47
C LEU A 37 -12.42 12.59 6.04
N GLY A 38 -11.92 11.48 5.50
CA GLY A 38 -12.75 10.38 5.07
C GLY A 38 -13.21 10.48 3.62
N ASN A 39 -12.73 11.46 2.86
CA ASN A 39 -13.09 11.59 1.46
C ASN A 39 -12.32 10.58 0.62
N PRO A 40 -13.00 9.76 -0.20
CA PRO A 40 -12.31 8.74 -0.98
C PRO A 40 -11.55 9.34 -2.14
N TYR A 41 -10.35 8.79 -2.38
CA TYR A 41 -9.59 9.11 -3.58
C TYR A 41 -10.12 8.29 -4.76
N PRO A 42 -10.23 8.90 -5.95
CA PRO A 42 -10.61 8.14 -7.13
C PRO A 42 -9.50 7.17 -7.52
N ILE A 43 -9.88 5.93 -7.80
CA ILE A 43 -8.95 4.90 -8.25
C ILE A 43 -9.26 4.61 -9.70
N PRO A 44 -8.27 4.74 -10.61
CA PRO A 44 -8.52 4.48 -12.03
C PRO A 44 -8.96 3.05 -12.26
N GLU A 45 -9.90 2.87 -13.18
CA GLU A 45 -10.37 1.54 -13.55
C GLU A 45 -9.26 0.77 -14.26
N GLY A 46 -9.31 -0.55 -14.12
CA GLY A 46 -8.34 -1.41 -14.76
C GLY A 46 -7.03 -1.57 -14.02
N LYS A 47 -6.90 -0.94 -12.87
CA LYS A 47 -5.70 -1.10 -12.06
C LYS A 47 -5.80 -2.38 -11.24
N THR A 48 -4.69 -3.10 -11.13
CA THR A 48 -4.63 -4.30 -10.29
C THR A 48 -4.04 -4.03 -8.92
N ASN A 49 -3.49 -2.82 -8.72
CA ASN A 49 -2.98 -2.44 -7.40
C ASN A 49 -2.91 -0.93 -7.30
N ILE A 50 -2.76 -0.47 -6.05
CA ILE A 50 -2.52 0.93 -5.72
C ILE A 50 -1.08 1.04 -5.27
N SER A 51 -0.34 2.04 -5.78
CA SER A 51 1.03 2.29 -5.37
C SER A 51 1.07 3.59 -4.57
N LEU A 52 1.41 3.50 -3.30
CA LEU A 52 1.46 4.66 -2.41
C LEU A 52 2.88 5.14 -2.25
N CYS A 53 3.05 6.45 -2.25
CA CYS A 53 4.36 7.08 -2.16
C CYS A 53 5.01 6.80 -0.81
N ARG A 54 6.31 6.42 -0.83
CA ARG A 54 7.12 6.27 0.37
C ARG A 54 8.29 7.24 0.42
N CYS A 55 8.74 7.69 -0.75
CA CYS A 55 9.90 8.56 -0.81
C CYS A 55 9.61 10.00 -0.40
N GLY A 56 8.34 10.36 -0.37
CA GLY A 56 7.92 11.70 0.01
C GLY A 56 8.04 12.74 -1.08
N ALA A 57 8.53 12.36 -2.27
CA ALA A 57 8.79 13.31 -3.34
C ALA A 57 7.79 13.25 -4.48
N SER A 58 6.79 12.39 -4.40
CA SER A 58 5.81 12.26 -5.45
C SER A 58 5.02 13.56 -5.63
N GLN A 59 4.74 13.91 -6.88
CA GLN A 59 3.89 15.05 -7.20
C GLN A 59 2.41 14.70 -7.18
N ARG A 60 2.09 13.44 -6.95
CA ARG A 60 0.72 12.94 -6.97
C ARG A 60 0.35 12.24 -5.69
N LYS A 61 0.88 12.71 -4.57
CA LYS A 61 0.60 12.09 -3.28
C LYS A 61 -0.90 11.94 -3.06
N PRO A 62 -1.32 10.86 -2.43
CA PRO A 62 -0.52 9.81 -1.80
C PRO A 62 0.00 8.75 -2.77
N PHE A 63 -0.28 8.88 -4.05
CA PHE A 63 0.10 7.88 -5.04
C PHE A 63 1.55 8.06 -5.46
N CYS A 64 2.17 6.93 -5.86
CA CYS A 64 3.52 6.95 -6.39
C CYS A 64 3.49 7.38 -7.85
N ASP A 65 4.40 8.27 -8.24
CA ASP A 65 4.54 8.69 -9.63
C ASP A 65 5.90 8.34 -10.21
N GLY A 66 6.66 7.49 -9.52
CA GLY A 66 7.96 7.07 -9.99
C GLY A 66 9.11 7.97 -9.54
N THR A 67 8.84 9.05 -8.83
CA THR A 67 9.87 9.98 -8.39
C THR A 67 10.92 9.31 -7.52
N HIS A 68 10.55 8.19 -6.84
CA HIS A 68 11.50 7.47 -6.01
C HIS A 68 12.72 7.00 -6.80
N LYS A 69 12.60 6.86 -8.12
CA LYS A 69 13.70 6.42 -8.97
C LYS A 69 14.70 7.52 -9.24
N SER A 70 14.29 8.78 -9.07
CA SER A 70 15.16 9.91 -9.39
C SER A 70 15.51 10.77 -8.18
N CYS A 71 14.83 10.59 -7.05
CA CYS A 71 15.12 11.40 -5.86
C CYS A 71 16.13 10.73 -4.92
N GLY A 72 16.65 9.57 -5.29
CA GLY A 72 17.64 8.88 -4.47
C GLY A 72 17.05 8.12 -3.29
N PHE A 73 15.76 7.84 -3.32
CA PHE A 73 15.13 7.10 -2.23
C PHE A 73 15.69 5.68 -2.13
N GLN A 74 16.11 5.32 -0.94
CA GLN A 74 16.62 3.97 -0.67
C GLN A 74 15.98 3.45 0.60
N ALA A 75 15.43 2.26 0.52
CA ALA A 75 14.81 1.61 1.67
C ALA A 75 14.80 0.10 1.42
N SER A 76 15.39 -0.63 2.33
CA SER A 76 15.46 -2.08 2.22
C SER A 76 15.22 -2.75 3.57
N GLU A 77 14.54 -2.06 4.46
CA GLU A 77 14.21 -2.62 5.77
C GLU A 77 13.33 -3.85 5.61
N THR A 78 13.51 -4.79 6.51
CA THR A 78 12.72 -6.02 6.54
C THR A 78 11.94 -6.08 7.85
N ALA A 79 10.89 -6.89 7.84
CA ALA A 79 10.09 -7.05 9.05
C ALA A 79 10.93 -7.70 10.13
N LEU A 80 10.84 -7.19 11.33
CA LEU A 80 11.54 -7.76 12.47
C LEU A 80 10.78 -8.99 12.99
N PRO A 81 11.48 -9.93 13.62
CA PRO A 81 10.81 -11.11 14.14
C PRO A 81 9.74 -10.81 15.19
N SER A 82 9.85 -9.68 15.87
CA SER A 82 8.84 -9.27 16.83
C SER A 82 8.46 -7.82 16.57
N PRO A 83 7.26 -7.41 17.03
CA PRO A 83 6.81 -6.03 16.78
C PRO A 83 7.77 -5.01 17.36
N VAL A 84 7.93 -3.90 16.67
CA VAL A 84 8.73 -2.79 17.14
C VAL A 84 7.86 -1.91 18.01
N THR A 85 8.36 -1.59 19.19
CA THR A 85 7.68 -0.63 20.06
C THR A 85 8.41 0.71 19.97
N THR A 86 7.67 1.73 19.71
CA THR A 86 8.22 3.07 19.58
C THR A 86 7.70 3.98 20.67
#